data_13a6b53db2cfa527e81f7e1ba3f54038
#
_entry.id   13a6b53db2cfa527e81f7e1ba3f54038
#
_cell.length_a   1.000
_cell.length_b   1.000
_cell.length_c   1.000
_cell.angle_alpha   90.00
_cell.angle_beta   90.00
_cell.angle_gamma   90.00
#
_symmetry.space_group_name_H-M   'P 1'
#
loop_
_entity.id
_entity.type
_entity.pdbx_description
1 polymer ?
#
loop_
_entity_poly.entity_id
_entity_poly.type
_entity_poly.pdbx_seq_one_letter_code
_entity_poly.pdbx_strand_id
1 'polypeptide(L)' 'MTRLPRLTGREVIAALKKAGFEVVRVKGSHHRLRHADGRVTVVPIHAGETMGPGLMASILRDVELNREEFLSLL' A
#
# COMPACT_ATOMS: atom_id res chain seq x y z
N MET A 1 20.42 0.89 -6.57
CA MET A 1 19.27 0.04 -6.29
C MET A 1 18.39 0.69 -5.23
N THR A 2 17.14 0.88 -5.55
CA THR A 2 16.22 1.60 -4.67
C THR A 2 15.66 0.65 -3.61
N ARG A 3 15.84 1.00 -2.35
CA ARG A 3 15.25 0.27 -1.23
C ARG A 3 14.03 1.00 -0.70
N LEU A 4 12.98 0.23 -0.39
CA LEU A 4 11.84 0.77 0.32
C LEU A 4 12.16 0.83 1.82
N PRO A 5 11.81 1.91 2.50
CA PRO A 5 11.93 1.94 3.95
C PRO A 5 10.90 0.98 4.56
N ARG A 6 11.09 0.62 5.81
CA ARG A 6 10.09 -0.17 6.53
C ARG A 6 8.91 0.73 6.85
N LEU A 7 7.74 0.35 6.37
CA LEU A 7 6.52 1.15 6.49
C LEU A 7 5.44 0.38 7.23
N THR A 8 4.66 1.09 8.00
CA THR A 8 3.44 0.56 8.60
C THR A 8 2.32 0.52 7.55
N GLY A 9 1.28 -0.27 7.82
CA GLY A 9 0.12 -0.29 6.92
C GLY A 9 -0.51 1.08 6.75
N ARG A 10 -0.56 1.88 7.82
CA ARG A 10 -1.11 3.25 7.74
C ARG A 10 -0.31 4.14 6.80
N GLU A 11 1.00 4.04 6.85
CA GLU A 11 1.88 4.82 5.97
C GLU A 11 1.71 4.41 4.51
N VAL A 12 1.56 3.12 4.25
CA VAL A 12 1.31 2.60 2.90
C VAL A 12 -0.04 3.09 2.38
N ILE A 13 -1.09 3.03 3.20
CA ILE A 13 -2.41 3.52 2.80
C ILE A 13 -2.37 5.02 2.52
N ALA A 14 -1.69 5.79 3.36
CA ALA A 14 -1.57 7.24 3.15
C ALA A 14 -0.89 7.55 1.80
N ALA A 15 0.15 6.81 1.46
CA ALA A 15 0.84 6.98 0.18
C ALA A 15 -0.08 6.61 -0.99
N LEU A 16 -0.79 5.48 -0.90
CA LEU A 16 -1.69 5.04 -1.96
C LEU A 16 -2.86 5.99 -2.16
N LYS A 17 -3.35 6.62 -1.10
CA LYS A 17 -4.39 7.65 -1.23
C LYS A 17 -3.91 8.82 -2.08
N LYS A 18 -2.65 9.21 -1.96
CA LYS A 18 -2.06 10.26 -2.81
C LYS A 18 -2.05 9.86 -4.28
N ALA A 19 -1.97 8.55 -4.55
CA ALA A 19 -2.01 8.03 -5.92
C ALA A 19 -3.44 7.83 -6.45
N GLY A 20 -4.47 8.18 -5.67
CA GLY A 20 -5.85 8.07 -6.09
C GLY A 20 -6.58 6.82 -5.61
N PHE A 21 -5.98 6.03 -4.73
CA PHE A 21 -6.67 4.88 -4.14
C PHE A 21 -7.56 5.31 -2.98
N GLU A 22 -8.65 4.60 -2.79
CA GLU A 22 -9.58 4.81 -1.68
C GLU A 22 -9.80 3.51 -0.93
N VAL A 23 -9.96 3.60 0.39
CA VAL A 23 -10.37 2.45 1.19
C VAL A 23 -11.84 2.21 0.96
N VAL A 24 -12.18 1.07 0.35
CA VAL A 24 -13.56 0.73 0.01
C VAL A 24 -14.16 -0.32 0.94
N ARG A 25 -13.34 -1.02 1.71
CA ARG A 25 -13.81 -2.01 2.66
C ARG A 25 -12.77 -2.25 3.73
N VAL A 26 -13.21 -2.44 4.96
CA VAL A 26 -12.37 -2.84 6.08
C VAL A 26 -12.97 -4.09 6.69
N LYS A 27 -12.18 -5.15 6.81
CA LYS A 27 -12.57 -6.37 7.49
C LYS A 27 -11.43 -6.78 8.43
N GLY A 28 -11.66 -6.64 9.72
CA GLY A 28 -10.60 -6.85 10.72
C GLY A 28 -9.45 -5.88 10.46
N SER A 29 -8.24 -6.42 10.32
CA SER A 29 -7.06 -5.61 10.00
C SER A 29 -6.91 -5.34 8.51
N HIS A 30 -7.67 -6.01 7.66
CA HIS A 30 -7.53 -5.92 6.19
C HIS A 30 -8.30 -4.73 5.65
N HIS A 31 -7.58 -3.80 5.02
CA HIS A 31 -8.15 -2.63 4.36
C HIS A 31 -8.05 -2.83 2.86
N ARG A 32 -9.20 -2.91 2.19
CA ARG A 32 -9.25 -3.04 0.74
C ARG A 32 -9.28 -1.66 0.12
N LEU A 33 -8.33 -1.41 -0.78
CA LEU A 33 -8.23 -0.15 -1.50
C LEU A 33 -8.50 -0.37 -2.99
N ARG A 34 -9.10 0.63 -3.60
CA ARG A 34 -9.43 0.59 -5.02
C ARG A 34 -9.14 1.94 -5.67
N HIS A 35 -8.60 1.88 -6.87
CA HIS A 35 -8.43 3.04 -7.74
C HIS A 35 -9.57 3.08 -8.76
N ALA A 36 -9.92 4.28 -9.23
CA ALA A 36 -10.98 4.46 -10.22
C ALA A 36 -10.72 3.69 -11.53
N ASP A 37 -9.46 3.41 -11.84
CA ASP A 37 -9.09 2.65 -13.04
C ASP A 37 -9.25 1.12 -12.86
N GLY A 38 -9.66 0.67 -11.69
CA GLY A 38 -9.93 -0.75 -11.42
C GLY A 38 -8.84 -1.49 -10.65
N ARG A 39 -7.69 -0.87 -10.41
CA ARG A 39 -6.63 -1.51 -9.60
C ARG A 39 -7.12 -1.67 -8.15
N VAL A 40 -6.82 -2.81 -7.56
CA VAL A 40 -7.25 -3.15 -6.19
C VAL A 40 -6.09 -3.78 -5.44
N THR A 41 -5.96 -3.45 -4.16
CA THR A 41 -5.03 -4.13 -3.27
C THR A 41 -5.62 -4.25 -1.88
N VAL A 42 -5.00 -5.06 -1.04
CA VAL A 42 -5.37 -5.18 0.37
C VAL A 42 -4.14 -4.86 1.21
N VAL A 43 -4.31 -3.95 2.16
CA VAL A 43 -3.25 -3.53 3.07
C VAL A 43 -3.68 -3.87 4.49
N PRO A 44 -2.98 -4.79 5.18
CA PRO A 44 -3.28 -5.07 6.58
C PRO A 44 -2.71 -3.97 7.49
N ILE A 45 -3.47 -3.59 8.50
CA ILE A 45 -3.00 -2.65 9.52
C ILE A 45 -2.92 -3.40 10.84
N HIS A 46 -1.70 -3.51 11.36
CA HIS A 46 -1.42 -4.03 12.71
C HIS A 46 -0.65 -2.96 13.44
N ALA A 47 -1.21 -2.46 14.55
CA ALA A 47 -0.63 -1.34 15.28
C ALA A 47 0.85 -1.57 15.60
N GLY A 48 1.70 -0.62 15.24
CA GLY A 48 3.13 -0.65 15.50
C GLY A 48 3.94 -1.61 14.65
N GLU A 49 3.30 -2.38 13.77
CA GLU A 49 4.02 -3.33 12.92
C GLU A 49 4.30 -2.75 11.54
N THR A 50 5.51 -3.01 11.06
CA THR A 50 5.88 -2.66 9.69
C THR A 50 5.64 -3.84 8.76
N MET A 51 5.45 -3.54 7.49
CA MET A 51 5.23 -4.57 6.48
C MET A 51 6.53 -5.23 6.07
N GLY A 52 6.49 -6.54 5.91
CA GLY A 52 7.62 -7.28 5.37
C GLY A 52 7.79 -7.04 3.86
N PRO A 53 8.99 -7.36 3.34
CA PRO A 53 9.30 -7.11 1.92
C PRO A 53 8.43 -7.89 0.95
N GLY A 54 8.02 -9.11 1.31
CA GLY A 54 7.15 -9.92 0.46
C GLY A 54 5.77 -9.30 0.28
N LEU A 55 5.18 -8.82 1.37
CA LEU A 55 3.88 -8.16 1.32
C LEU A 55 3.97 -6.83 0.57
N MET A 56 5.01 -6.04 0.81
CA MET A 56 5.22 -4.80 0.06
C MET A 56 5.34 -5.06 -1.44
N ALA A 57 6.10 -6.06 -1.84
CA ALA A 57 6.24 -6.41 -3.26
C ALA A 57 4.89 -6.79 -3.87
N SER A 58 4.08 -7.53 -3.12
CA SER A 58 2.74 -7.93 -3.57
C SER A 58 1.83 -6.71 -3.77
N ILE A 59 1.84 -5.77 -2.82
CA ILE A 59 1.05 -4.55 -2.92
C ILE A 59 1.49 -3.72 -4.13
N LEU A 60 2.79 -3.54 -4.34
CA LEU A 60 3.30 -2.79 -5.48
C LEU A 60 2.87 -3.42 -6.82
N ARG A 61 2.86 -4.75 -6.90
CA ARG A 61 2.34 -5.44 -8.09
C ARG A 61 0.86 -5.15 -8.31
N ASP A 62 0.07 -5.23 -7.25
CA ASP A 62 -1.37 -5.00 -7.34
C ASP A 62 -1.69 -3.58 -7.82
N VAL A 63 -0.96 -2.60 -7.31
CA VAL A 63 -1.21 -1.19 -7.63
C VAL A 63 -0.45 -0.73 -8.89
N GLU A 64 0.37 -1.60 -9.47
CA GLU A 64 1.14 -1.35 -10.68
C GLU A 64 2.05 -0.13 -10.57
N LEU A 65 2.67 0.03 -9.40
CA LEU A 65 3.68 1.06 -9.16
C LEU A 65 5.04 0.41 -8.96
N ASN A 66 6.08 1.03 -9.50
CA ASN A 66 7.44 0.61 -9.16
C ASN A 66 7.87 1.28 -7.84
N ARG A 67 9.03 0.88 -7.33
CA ARG A 67 9.52 1.40 -6.04
C ARG A 67 9.71 2.90 -6.04
N GLU A 68 10.26 3.44 -7.12
CA GLU A 68 10.54 4.87 -7.23
C GLU A 68 9.25 5.68 -7.27
N GLU A 69 8.27 5.20 -8.02
CA GLU A 69 6.96 5.83 -8.08
C GLU A 69 6.30 5.83 -6.71
N PHE A 70 6.36 4.70 -6.01
CA PHE A 70 5.79 4.60 -4.67
C PHE A 70 6.51 5.52 -3.68
N LEU A 71 7.85 5.54 -3.70
CA LEU A 71 8.64 6.39 -2.82
C LEU A 71 8.29 7.88 -2.98
N SER A 72 7.96 8.29 -4.19
CA SER A 72 7.57 9.68 -4.45
C SER A 72 6.27 10.09 -3.76
N LEU A 73 5.50 9.12 -3.27
CA LEU A 73 4.24 9.36 -2.57
C LEU A 73 4.40 9.49 -1.05
N LEU A 74 5.58 9.17 -0.55
CA LEU A 74 5.84 9.22 0.90
C LEU A 74 6.06 10.61 1.43
#